data_585af8d0f314a792882976c834cb2882
#
_entry.id   585af8d0f314a792882976c834cb2882
#
_cell.length_a   1.000
_cell.length_b   1.000
_cell.length_c   1.000
_cell.angle_alpha   90.00
_cell.angle_beta   90.00
_cell.angle_gamma   90.00
#
_symmetry.space_group_name_H-M   'P 1'
#
loop_
_entity.id
_entity.type
_entity.pdbx_description
1 polymer ?
#
loop_
_entity_poly.entity_id
_entity_poly.type
_entity_poly.pdbx_seq_one_letter_code
_entity_poly.pdbx_strand_id
1 'polypeptide(L)'
;MSLFTNKTLLITGGTGSFGNAVLNRFLATDIAEIRIFSRDEKKQDDMRHAFQLKMPEVADKIKFYIGDVRDLASVKNAMYGVDYIFHAAALKQVPSCEFFPIEAVKTNVLGTENVLTAAIDEGVKSVICLSTDKAAYPVNAMGTSKAMMEKVIVAKSRTVSPEKTKICCTRYGNVMCSRGSVIPLWIDQIKNGQPITITDPTMTRFIMSLDEAVALVLFAFEHGESGDILVQKAPACTLQTQAEAVCELFGGDKRNIKVIGIRHGEKMYETLLTNEECAGAMDMGNFYRVPCDKRGLNYDKYFKQGDTTRNTLTEFNSNNTELLNVEQVKAKLLSLQYIRDEMGKQ
;
A
#
# COMPACT_ATOMS: atom_id res chain seq x y z
N MET A 1 -27.57 -4.70 1.64
CA MET A 1 -27.03 -3.32 1.66
C MET A 1 -25.52 -3.44 1.71
N SER A 2 -24.80 -2.58 0.99
CA SER A 2 -23.35 -2.52 1.06
C SER A 2 -22.89 -2.12 2.48
N LEU A 3 -21.71 -2.59 2.90
CA LEU A 3 -21.07 -2.20 4.17
C LEU A 3 -20.94 -0.67 4.32
N PHE A 4 -20.87 0.04 3.19
CA PHE A 4 -20.58 1.47 3.12
C PHE A 4 -21.81 2.36 2.91
N THR A 5 -23.03 1.78 2.83
CA THR A 5 -24.27 2.53 2.62
C THR A 5 -24.46 3.61 3.70
N ASN A 6 -24.57 4.86 3.27
CA ASN A 6 -24.73 6.03 4.15
C ASN A 6 -23.60 6.20 5.20
N LYS A 7 -22.36 5.83 4.85
CA LYS A 7 -21.18 5.89 5.73
C LYS A 7 -20.22 7.00 5.35
N THR A 8 -19.39 7.39 6.30
CA THR A 8 -18.29 8.34 6.11
C THR A 8 -16.95 7.61 6.14
N LEU A 9 -16.14 7.76 5.08
CA LEU A 9 -14.78 7.24 4.96
C LEU A 9 -13.75 8.37 5.06
N LEU A 10 -12.79 8.26 5.97
CA LEU A 10 -11.61 9.12 6.00
C LEU A 10 -10.43 8.45 5.28
N ILE A 11 -9.79 9.16 4.36
CA ILE A 11 -8.59 8.72 3.66
C ILE A 11 -7.43 9.63 4.05
N THR A 12 -6.51 9.17 4.89
CA THR A 12 -5.29 9.91 5.15
C THR A 12 -4.29 9.70 4.02
N GLY A 13 -3.56 10.74 3.64
CA GLY A 13 -2.73 10.68 2.45
C GLY A 13 -3.54 10.58 1.15
N GLY A 14 -4.80 11.04 1.18
CA GLY A 14 -5.76 10.92 0.10
C GLY A 14 -5.37 11.61 -1.20
N THR A 15 -4.45 12.58 -1.18
CA THR A 15 -3.90 13.23 -2.38
C THR A 15 -2.80 12.43 -3.09
N GLY A 16 -2.39 11.29 -2.53
CA GLY A 16 -1.45 10.34 -3.15
C GLY A 16 -2.13 9.44 -4.18
N SER A 17 -1.34 8.75 -5.02
CA SER A 17 -1.86 7.84 -6.06
C SER A 17 -2.80 6.78 -5.48
N PHE A 18 -2.43 6.16 -4.36
CA PHE A 18 -3.25 5.12 -3.73
C PHE A 18 -4.54 5.70 -3.10
N GLY A 19 -4.41 6.82 -2.36
CA GLY A 19 -5.57 7.50 -1.78
C GLY A 19 -6.59 7.92 -2.84
N ASN A 20 -6.12 8.42 -3.98
CA ASN A 20 -6.96 8.75 -5.13
C ASN A 20 -7.68 7.53 -5.73
N ALA A 21 -6.99 6.40 -5.85
CA ALA A 21 -7.61 5.18 -6.37
C ALA A 21 -8.69 4.65 -5.43
N VAL A 22 -8.43 4.67 -4.11
CA VAL A 22 -9.44 4.33 -3.10
C VAL A 22 -10.61 5.29 -3.17
N LEU A 23 -10.36 6.61 -3.23
CA LEU A 23 -11.42 7.62 -3.42
C LEU A 23 -12.32 7.28 -4.62
N ASN A 24 -11.74 7.10 -5.81
CA ASN A 24 -12.50 6.80 -7.02
C ASN A 24 -13.31 5.50 -6.89
N ARG A 25 -12.74 4.47 -6.29
CA ARG A 25 -13.42 3.20 -6.05
C ARG A 25 -14.63 3.34 -5.13
N PHE A 26 -14.50 4.14 -4.06
CA PHE A 26 -15.59 4.35 -3.11
C PHE A 26 -16.64 5.33 -3.61
N LEU A 27 -16.30 6.30 -4.45
CA LEU A 27 -17.28 7.19 -5.10
C LEU A 27 -18.28 6.41 -5.98
N ALA A 28 -17.89 5.25 -6.50
CA ALA A 28 -18.78 4.37 -7.26
C ALA A 28 -19.74 3.55 -6.36
N THR A 29 -19.68 3.71 -5.03
CA THR A 29 -20.56 3.04 -4.07
C THR A 29 -21.64 4.00 -3.55
N ASP A 30 -22.51 3.48 -2.68
CA ASP A 30 -23.54 4.24 -1.97
C ASP A 30 -23.03 4.95 -0.70
N ILE A 31 -21.72 5.23 -0.62
CA ILE A 31 -21.11 6.01 0.46
C ILE A 31 -21.67 7.43 0.50
N ALA A 32 -21.86 7.97 1.71
CA ALA A 32 -22.40 9.31 1.88
C ALA A 32 -21.32 10.40 1.77
N GLU A 33 -20.17 10.18 2.42
CA GLU A 33 -19.11 11.18 2.49
C GLU A 33 -17.74 10.52 2.45
N ILE A 34 -16.78 11.16 1.75
CA ILE A 34 -15.38 10.77 1.76
C ILE A 34 -14.54 11.99 2.16
N ARG A 35 -13.75 11.86 3.22
CA ARG A 35 -12.83 12.90 3.71
C ARG A 35 -11.43 12.63 3.23
N ILE A 36 -10.83 13.60 2.56
CA ILE A 36 -9.44 13.60 2.13
C ILE A 36 -8.61 14.37 3.14
N PHE A 37 -7.75 13.67 3.89
CA PHE A 37 -6.88 14.29 4.89
C PHE A 37 -5.43 14.26 4.40
N SER A 38 -4.84 15.45 4.25
CA SER A 38 -3.44 15.58 3.80
C SER A 38 -2.88 16.96 4.15
N ARG A 39 -1.55 17.07 4.16
CA ARG A 39 -0.84 18.34 4.42
C ARG A 39 -0.79 19.26 3.20
N ASP A 40 -0.95 18.71 2.01
CA ASP A 40 -0.70 19.40 0.75
C ASP A 40 -1.97 20.09 0.27
N GLU A 41 -2.10 21.38 0.65
CA GLU A 41 -3.21 22.25 0.26
C GLU A 41 -3.37 22.34 -1.27
N LYS A 42 -2.24 22.52 -1.98
CA LYS A 42 -2.29 22.66 -3.45
C LYS A 42 -2.87 21.43 -4.13
N LYS A 43 -2.46 20.23 -3.71
CA LYS A 43 -3.04 19.00 -4.27
C LYS A 43 -4.49 18.82 -3.90
N GLN A 44 -4.91 19.22 -2.72
CA GLN A 44 -6.33 19.19 -2.34
C GLN A 44 -7.16 20.14 -3.21
N ASP A 45 -6.64 21.34 -3.46
CA ASP A 45 -7.28 22.34 -4.31
C ASP A 45 -7.40 21.84 -5.76
N ASP A 46 -6.32 21.29 -6.33
CA ASP A 46 -6.32 20.68 -7.66
C ASP A 46 -7.33 19.54 -7.76
N MET A 47 -7.40 18.66 -6.74
CA MET A 47 -8.39 17.59 -6.68
C MET A 47 -9.81 18.13 -6.65
N ARG A 48 -10.09 19.11 -5.80
CA ARG A 48 -11.42 19.71 -5.67
C ARG A 48 -11.90 20.26 -7.02
N HIS A 49 -11.08 21.08 -7.70
CA HIS A 49 -11.40 21.62 -9.01
C HIS A 49 -11.57 20.52 -10.07
N ALA A 50 -10.72 19.51 -10.06
CA ALA A 50 -10.82 18.39 -11.01
C ALA A 50 -12.14 17.60 -10.84
N PHE A 51 -12.57 17.32 -9.61
CA PHE A 51 -13.84 16.64 -9.36
C PHE A 51 -15.06 17.52 -9.69
N GLN A 52 -15.02 18.81 -9.33
CA GLN A 52 -16.09 19.75 -9.70
C GLN A 52 -16.27 19.85 -11.21
N LEU A 53 -15.17 19.79 -11.97
CA LEU A 53 -15.22 19.88 -13.44
C LEU A 53 -15.62 18.57 -14.12
N LYS A 54 -15.07 17.43 -13.66
CA LYS A 54 -15.19 16.15 -14.35
C LYS A 54 -16.32 15.26 -13.82
N MET A 55 -16.69 15.40 -12.55
CA MET A 55 -17.65 14.55 -11.83
C MET A 55 -18.49 15.39 -10.85
N PRO A 56 -19.18 16.44 -11.34
CA PRO A 56 -19.91 17.37 -10.46
C PRO A 56 -20.99 16.68 -9.62
N GLU A 57 -21.57 15.58 -10.10
CA GLU A 57 -22.62 14.82 -9.43
C GLU A 57 -22.19 14.12 -8.13
N VAL A 58 -20.88 13.89 -7.97
CA VAL A 58 -20.30 13.26 -6.77
C VAL A 58 -19.34 14.18 -6.01
N ALA A 59 -19.02 15.36 -6.55
CA ALA A 59 -18.05 16.29 -5.96
C ALA A 59 -18.46 16.70 -4.53
N ASP A 60 -19.73 16.85 -4.25
CA ASP A 60 -20.25 17.24 -2.93
C ASP A 60 -20.06 16.17 -1.85
N LYS A 61 -19.85 14.90 -2.24
CA LYS A 61 -19.51 13.82 -1.31
C LYS A 61 -18.08 13.92 -0.79
N ILE A 62 -17.20 14.67 -1.46
CA ILE A 62 -15.78 14.77 -1.10
C ILE A 62 -15.57 16.01 -0.23
N LYS A 63 -15.01 15.78 0.97
CA LYS A 63 -14.63 16.85 1.90
C LYS A 63 -13.11 16.87 2.07
N PHE A 64 -12.54 18.05 2.07
CA PHE A 64 -11.08 18.23 2.14
C PHE A 64 -10.69 18.78 3.51
N TYR A 65 -9.75 18.09 4.17
CA TYR A 65 -9.21 18.44 5.47
C TYR A 65 -7.70 18.62 5.37
N ILE A 66 -7.21 19.85 5.59
CA ILE A 66 -5.77 20.10 5.69
C ILE A 66 -5.33 19.71 7.08
N GLY A 67 -4.34 18.82 7.19
CA GLY A 67 -3.81 18.38 8.46
C GLY A 67 -2.64 17.42 8.34
N ASP A 68 -1.98 17.15 9.47
CA ASP A 68 -0.81 16.29 9.57
C ASP A 68 -1.09 15.15 10.54
N VAL A 69 -0.83 13.90 10.12
CA VAL A 69 -0.99 12.71 10.98
C VAL A 69 -0.07 12.74 12.20
N ARG A 70 1.00 13.53 12.17
CA ARG A 70 1.91 13.74 13.30
C ARG A 70 1.32 14.59 14.42
N ASP A 71 0.23 15.30 14.14
CA ASP A 71 -0.51 16.11 15.10
C ASP A 71 -1.85 15.45 15.43
N LEU A 72 -1.96 14.93 16.65
CA LEU A 72 -3.16 14.24 17.13
C LEU A 72 -4.40 15.14 17.13
N ALA A 73 -4.26 16.43 17.45
CA ALA A 73 -5.39 17.37 17.46
C ALA A 73 -5.94 17.57 16.03
N SER A 74 -5.05 17.73 15.05
CA SER A 74 -5.42 17.83 13.64
C SER A 74 -6.15 16.56 13.16
N VAL A 75 -5.68 15.36 13.55
CA VAL A 75 -6.31 14.10 13.21
C VAL A 75 -7.71 13.98 13.84
N LYS A 76 -7.86 14.31 15.13
CA LYS A 76 -9.15 14.27 15.84
C LYS A 76 -10.19 15.19 15.18
N ASN A 77 -9.80 16.40 14.78
CA ASN A 77 -10.71 17.32 14.09
C ASN A 77 -11.31 16.77 12.80
N ALA A 78 -10.56 15.94 12.04
CA ALA A 78 -11.05 15.31 10.82
C ALA A 78 -11.83 14.01 11.09
N MET A 79 -11.75 13.46 12.31
CA MET A 79 -12.25 12.13 12.67
C MET A 79 -13.72 12.11 13.12
N TYR A 80 -14.24 13.23 13.61
CA TYR A 80 -15.60 13.30 14.16
C TYR A 80 -16.66 12.77 13.18
N GLY A 81 -17.44 11.76 13.61
CA GLY A 81 -18.49 11.14 12.79
C GLY A 81 -17.99 10.24 11.64
N VAL A 82 -16.70 9.86 11.63
CA VAL A 82 -16.14 8.92 10.65
C VAL A 82 -16.51 7.48 11.03
N ASP A 83 -17.00 6.71 10.05
CA ASP A 83 -17.29 5.27 10.23
C ASP A 83 -16.08 4.39 9.87
N TYR A 84 -15.33 4.75 8.81
CA TYR A 84 -14.25 3.95 8.23
C TYR A 84 -13.01 4.80 7.96
N ILE A 85 -11.83 4.19 8.11
CA ILE A 85 -10.56 4.86 7.80
C ILE A 85 -9.72 3.98 6.88
N PHE A 86 -9.21 4.58 5.81
CA PHE A 86 -8.07 4.07 5.06
C PHE A 86 -6.86 4.96 5.36
N HIS A 87 -5.92 4.43 6.13
CA HIS A 87 -4.71 5.15 6.53
C HIS A 87 -3.56 4.88 5.57
N ALA A 88 -3.33 5.79 4.62
CA ALA A 88 -2.28 5.70 3.60
C ALA A 88 -1.22 6.80 3.70
N ALA A 89 -1.32 7.72 4.66
CA ALA A 89 -0.31 8.74 4.89
C ALA A 89 1.01 8.13 5.37
N ALA A 90 2.08 8.27 4.60
CA ALA A 90 3.39 7.74 4.93
C ALA A 90 4.51 8.44 4.16
N LEU A 91 5.73 8.37 4.67
CA LEU A 91 6.94 8.54 3.89
C LEU A 91 7.32 7.18 3.28
N LYS A 92 7.50 7.13 1.95
CA LYS A 92 7.71 5.88 1.20
C LYS A 92 8.98 5.85 0.36
N GLN A 93 9.67 6.96 0.20
CA GLN A 93 10.87 7.03 -0.60
C GLN A 93 12.07 6.56 0.22
N VAL A 94 12.71 5.47 -0.21
CA VAL A 94 13.84 4.87 0.50
C VAL A 94 14.97 5.87 0.72
N PRO A 95 15.47 6.62 -0.30
CA PRO A 95 16.55 7.58 -0.06
C PRO A 95 16.19 8.66 0.96
N SER A 96 14.98 9.23 0.87
CA SER A 96 14.53 10.26 1.82
C SER A 96 14.45 9.74 3.26
N CYS A 97 14.00 8.50 3.44
CA CYS A 97 13.92 7.90 4.77
C CYS A 97 15.29 7.54 5.33
N GLU A 98 16.27 7.14 4.48
CA GLU A 98 17.66 6.93 4.90
C GLU A 98 18.32 8.22 5.40
N PHE A 99 18.09 9.33 4.70
CA PHE A 99 18.65 10.63 5.13
C PHE A 99 17.90 11.26 6.31
N PHE A 100 16.59 10.97 6.44
CA PHE A 100 15.73 11.54 7.49
C PHE A 100 14.93 10.46 8.23
N PRO A 101 15.60 9.49 8.90
CA PRO A 101 14.90 8.34 9.50
C PRO A 101 13.93 8.76 10.61
N ILE A 102 14.23 9.82 11.36
CA ILE A 102 13.33 10.34 12.40
C ILE A 102 12.01 10.87 11.80
N GLU A 103 12.04 11.48 10.61
CA GLU A 103 10.80 11.91 9.94
C GLU A 103 9.98 10.71 9.45
N ALA A 104 10.63 9.61 9.05
CA ALA A 104 9.95 8.35 8.78
C ALA A 104 9.29 7.77 10.05
N VAL A 105 9.97 7.77 11.19
CA VAL A 105 9.41 7.35 12.49
C VAL A 105 8.22 8.22 12.87
N LYS A 106 8.37 9.55 12.83
CA LYS A 106 7.29 10.49 13.19
C LYS A 106 6.04 10.29 12.31
N THR A 107 6.23 10.06 11.01
CA THR A 107 5.10 9.94 10.08
C THR A 107 4.52 8.53 10.07
N ASN A 108 5.38 7.50 9.87
CA ASN A 108 4.93 6.14 9.65
C ASN A 108 4.55 5.43 10.96
N VAL A 109 5.26 5.72 12.06
CA VAL A 109 5.04 5.04 13.35
C VAL A 109 4.13 5.89 14.24
N LEU A 110 4.58 7.08 14.64
CA LEU A 110 3.82 7.95 15.56
C LEU A 110 2.56 8.53 14.89
N GLY A 111 2.61 8.84 13.60
CA GLY A 111 1.44 9.28 12.85
C GLY A 111 0.36 8.19 12.79
N THR A 112 0.76 6.93 12.62
CA THR A 112 -0.18 5.79 12.69
C THR A 112 -0.75 5.64 14.10
N GLU A 113 0.07 5.74 15.14
CA GLU A 113 -0.39 5.71 16.53
C GLU A 113 -1.44 6.80 16.79
N ASN A 114 -1.23 8.04 16.31
CA ASN A 114 -2.19 9.13 16.44
C ASN A 114 -3.52 8.83 15.73
N VAL A 115 -3.46 8.30 14.50
CA VAL A 115 -4.67 7.94 13.73
C VAL A 115 -5.46 6.85 14.44
N LEU A 116 -4.79 5.82 14.95
CA LEU A 116 -5.42 4.72 15.67
C LEU A 116 -6.01 5.16 17.01
N THR A 117 -5.30 6.03 17.75
CA THR A 117 -5.82 6.62 18.99
C THR A 117 -7.08 7.42 18.75
N ALA A 118 -7.05 8.33 17.77
CA ALA A 118 -8.22 9.13 17.40
C ALA A 118 -9.39 8.25 16.94
N ALA A 119 -9.11 7.20 16.15
CA ALA A 119 -10.14 6.27 15.66
C ALA A 119 -10.84 5.53 16.82
N ILE A 120 -10.10 5.10 17.82
CA ILE A 120 -10.65 4.43 19.02
C ILE A 120 -11.46 5.41 19.83
N ASP A 121 -10.94 6.62 20.07
CA ASP A 121 -11.62 7.67 20.85
C ASP A 121 -12.97 8.07 20.22
N GLU A 122 -13.02 8.16 18.89
CA GLU A 122 -14.22 8.55 18.12
C GLU A 122 -15.13 7.36 17.76
N GLY A 123 -14.76 6.13 18.11
CA GLY A 123 -15.58 4.94 17.86
C GLY A 123 -15.70 4.56 16.40
N VAL A 124 -14.63 4.78 15.61
CA VAL A 124 -14.55 4.38 14.21
C VAL A 124 -14.70 2.86 14.10
N LYS A 125 -15.55 2.37 13.20
CA LYS A 125 -15.87 0.94 13.06
C LYS A 125 -14.72 0.10 12.55
N SER A 126 -13.97 0.61 11.57
CA SER A 126 -12.84 -0.12 11.01
C SER A 126 -11.77 0.81 10.46
N VAL A 127 -10.51 0.47 10.75
CA VAL A 127 -9.31 1.14 10.26
C VAL A 127 -8.47 0.15 9.47
N ILE A 128 -8.21 0.44 8.21
CA ILE A 128 -7.26 -0.30 7.37
C ILE A 128 -6.02 0.55 7.17
N CYS A 129 -4.88 0.05 7.66
CA CYS A 129 -3.58 0.72 7.52
C CYS A 129 -2.79 0.13 6.35
N LEU A 130 -2.18 1.01 5.56
CA LEU A 130 -1.42 0.64 4.38
C LEU A 130 0.03 0.30 4.72
N SER A 131 0.44 -0.98 4.54
CA SER A 131 1.83 -1.41 4.67
C SER A 131 2.45 -1.75 3.31
N THR A 132 3.50 -2.54 3.26
CA THR A 132 4.33 -2.82 2.07
C THR A 132 5.14 -4.10 2.25
N ASP A 133 5.54 -4.74 1.15
CA ASP A 133 6.54 -5.82 1.09
C ASP A 133 7.86 -5.46 1.80
N LYS A 134 8.22 -4.18 1.84
CA LYS A 134 9.45 -3.72 2.48
C LYS A 134 9.43 -3.76 4.01
N ALA A 135 8.26 -3.99 4.61
CA ALA A 135 8.10 -4.25 6.04
C ALA A 135 8.52 -5.68 6.42
N ALA A 136 8.44 -6.63 5.48
CA ALA A 136 8.94 -8.00 5.69
C ALA A 136 10.46 -8.04 5.45
N TYR A 137 11.22 -8.53 6.42
CA TYR A 137 12.71 -8.52 6.42
C TYR A 137 13.29 -7.16 5.98
N PRO A 138 13.05 -6.07 6.74
CA PRO A 138 13.42 -4.73 6.34
C PRO A 138 14.94 -4.54 6.30
N VAL A 139 15.45 -3.88 5.25
CA VAL A 139 16.88 -3.60 5.05
C VAL A 139 17.20 -2.11 4.98
N ASN A 140 16.17 -1.25 5.08
CA ASN A 140 16.33 0.19 5.02
C ASN A 140 15.39 0.89 6.02
N ALA A 141 15.63 2.18 6.30
CA ALA A 141 14.89 2.97 7.28
C ALA A 141 13.38 3.04 6.97
N MET A 142 13.00 3.12 5.69
CA MET A 142 11.60 3.12 5.28
C MET A 142 10.95 1.78 5.65
N GLY A 143 11.54 0.65 5.26
CA GLY A 143 11.04 -0.69 5.58
C GLY A 143 10.99 -0.93 7.10
N THR A 144 12.03 -0.52 7.84
CA THR A 144 12.10 -0.63 9.31
C THR A 144 10.96 0.17 9.97
N SER A 145 10.72 1.40 9.51
CA SER A 145 9.62 2.21 10.04
C SER A 145 8.24 1.59 9.75
N LYS A 146 8.07 0.95 8.59
CA LYS A 146 6.85 0.24 8.23
C LYS A 146 6.69 -1.06 9.03
N ALA A 147 7.76 -1.81 9.27
CA ALA A 147 7.74 -2.98 10.13
C ALA A 147 7.34 -2.61 11.57
N MET A 148 7.88 -1.52 12.12
CA MET A 148 7.48 -1.00 13.42
C MET A 148 6.03 -0.52 13.43
N MET A 149 5.58 0.13 12.35
CA MET A 149 4.18 0.52 12.18
C MET A 149 3.23 -0.68 12.28
N GLU A 150 3.55 -1.81 11.64
CA GLU A 150 2.75 -3.04 11.74
C GLU A 150 2.67 -3.55 13.19
N LYS A 151 3.78 -3.50 13.94
CA LYS A 151 3.78 -3.87 15.37
C LYS A 151 2.89 -2.93 16.20
N VAL A 152 2.91 -1.62 15.92
CA VAL A 152 2.02 -0.64 16.57
C VAL A 152 0.55 -0.94 16.25
N ILE A 153 0.22 -1.25 15.00
CA ILE A 153 -1.14 -1.62 14.56
C ILE A 153 -1.64 -2.84 15.34
N VAL A 154 -0.84 -3.91 15.38
CA VAL A 154 -1.17 -5.14 16.12
C VAL A 154 -1.29 -4.88 17.62
N ALA A 155 -0.38 -4.11 18.22
CA ALA A 155 -0.45 -3.74 19.62
C ALA A 155 -1.73 -2.94 19.93
N LYS A 156 -2.05 -1.95 19.11
CA LYS A 156 -3.23 -1.10 19.27
C LYS A 156 -4.54 -1.88 19.12
N SER A 157 -4.59 -2.84 18.19
CA SER A 157 -5.77 -3.71 18.00
C SER A 157 -6.14 -4.51 19.25
N ARG A 158 -5.21 -4.74 20.18
CA ARG A 158 -5.44 -5.44 21.45
C ARG A 158 -6.03 -4.55 22.54
N THR A 159 -6.01 -3.22 22.36
CA THR A 159 -6.46 -2.26 23.38
C THR A 159 -7.94 -1.91 23.26
N VAL A 160 -8.62 -2.39 22.22
CA VAL A 160 -10.03 -2.09 21.94
C VAL A 160 -10.78 -3.35 21.51
N SER A 161 -12.06 -3.45 21.91
CA SER A 161 -12.91 -4.55 21.42
C SER A 161 -13.13 -4.45 19.91
N PRO A 162 -13.00 -5.56 19.16
CA PRO A 162 -13.25 -5.59 17.72
C PRO A 162 -14.66 -5.17 17.30
N GLU A 163 -15.65 -5.31 18.20
CA GLU A 163 -17.03 -4.84 17.96
C GLU A 163 -17.12 -3.31 17.97
N LYS A 164 -16.19 -2.63 18.66
CA LYS A 164 -16.13 -1.16 18.68
C LYS A 164 -15.30 -0.63 17.53
N THR A 165 -14.05 -1.11 17.42
CA THR A 165 -13.12 -0.64 16.39
C THR A 165 -12.27 -1.80 15.91
N LYS A 166 -12.47 -2.22 14.67
CA LYS A 166 -11.63 -3.21 13.99
C LYS A 166 -10.40 -2.52 13.40
N ILE A 167 -9.22 -3.02 13.69
CA ILE A 167 -7.94 -2.46 13.21
C ILE A 167 -7.14 -3.56 12.55
N CYS A 168 -6.82 -3.40 11.26
CA CYS A 168 -5.93 -4.31 10.55
C CYS A 168 -5.08 -3.57 9.51
N CYS A 169 -4.13 -4.26 8.90
CA CYS A 169 -3.34 -3.67 7.83
C CYS A 169 -3.31 -4.54 6.57
N THR A 170 -2.95 -3.90 5.46
CA THR A 170 -2.75 -4.54 4.16
C THR A 170 -1.30 -4.44 3.75
N ARG A 171 -0.73 -5.51 3.20
CA ARG A 171 0.63 -5.57 2.68
C ARG A 171 0.57 -5.99 1.21
N TYR A 172 1.26 -5.25 0.34
CA TYR A 172 1.31 -5.51 -1.09
C TYR A 172 2.68 -5.15 -1.64
N GLY A 173 2.97 -5.69 -2.84
CA GLY A 173 4.23 -5.47 -3.54
C GLY A 173 4.30 -4.15 -4.32
N ASN A 174 5.09 -4.14 -5.37
CA ASN A 174 5.25 -2.96 -6.20
C ASN A 174 3.99 -2.69 -7.03
N VAL A 175 3.42 -1.50 -6.87
CA VAL A 175 2.30 -1.03 -7.69
C VAL A 175 2.84 -0.34 -8.93
N MET A 176 2.50 -0.87 -10.11
CA MET A 176 2.93 -0.34 -11.41
C MET A 176 2.47 1.10 -11.60
N CYS A 177 3.31 1.89 -12.25
CA CYS A 177 3.03 3.30 -12.62
C CYS A 177 2.63 4.21 -11.45
N SER A 178 2.91 3.80 -10.20
CA SER A 178 2.74 4.67 -9.06
C SER A 178 3.74 5.83 -9.10
N ARG A 179 3.40 6.98 -8.51
CA ARG A 179 4.27 8.16 -8.51
C ARG A 179 5.66 7.85 -7.95
N GLY A 180 6.69 8.19 -8.72
CA GLY A 180 8.09 7.93 -8.38
C GLY A 180 8.51 6.47 -8.56
N SER A 181 7.74 5.65 -9.30
CA SER A 181 8.12 4.29 -9.66
C SER A 181 8.94 4.25 -10.95
N VAL A 182 9.55 3.10 -11.22
CA VAL A 182 10.54 2.92 -12.28
C VAL A 182 9.93 2.98 -13.70
N ILE A 183 8.70 2.53 -13.90
CA ILE A 183 8.07 2.49 -15.24
C ILE A 183 7.91 3.90 -15.84
N PRO A 184 7.34 4.91 -15.14
CA PRO A 184 7.33 6.28 -15.63
C PRO A 184 8.71 6.83 -15.96
N LEU A 185 9.72 6.54 -15.13
CA LEU A 185 11.11 6.95 -15.39
C LEU A 185 11.62 6.37 -16.72
N TRP A 186 11.38 5.08 -16.98
CA TRP A 186 11.82 4.43 -18.22
C TRP A 186 11.11 4.98 -19.45
N ILE A 187 9.81 5.26 -19.34
CA ILE A 187 9.05 5.92 -20.42
C ILE A 187 9.65 7.29 -20.73
N ASP A 188 9.96 8.09 -19.71
CA ASP A 188 10.59 9.39 -19.89
C ASP A 188 11.99 9.28 -20.50
N GLN A 189 12.79 8.29 -20.08
CA GLN A 189 14.10 8.03 -20.68
C GLN A 189 13.98 7.70 -22.17
N ILE A 190 13.06 6.82 -22.56
CA ILE A 190 12.83 6.48 -23.97
C ILE A 190 12.41 7.70 -24.78
N LYS A 191 11.41 8.47 -24.30
CA LYS A 191 10.92 9.68 -24.96
C LYS A 191 12.00 10.75 -25.17
N ASN A 192 12.99 10.79 -24.26
CA ASN A 192 14.13 11.71 -24.36
C ASN A 192 15.35 11.10 -25.08
N GLY A 193 15.20 9.95 -25.75
CA GLY A 193 16.29 9.28 -26.46
C GLY A 193 17.40 8.77 -25.54
N GLN A 194 17.13 8.61 -24.25
CA GLN A 194 18.08 8.13 -23.26
C GLN A 194 17.98 6.62 -23.08
N PRO A 195 19.05 5.92 -22.69
CA PRO A 195 18.99 4.51 -22.37
C PRO A 195 18.15 4.28 -21.11
N ILE A 196 17.37 3.21 -21.10
CA ILE A 196 16.75 2.71 -19.87
C ILE A 196 17.83 2.30 -18.87
N THR A 197 17.69 2.69 -17.62
CA THR A 197 18.60 2.31 -16.54
C THR A 197 17.94 1.30 -15.60
N ILE A 198 18.60 0.16 -15.36
CA ILE A 198 18.20 -0.86 -14.39
C ILE A 198 19.32 -1.11 -13.37
N THR A 199 18.96 -1.48 -12.16
CA THR A 199 19.95 -1.72 -11.09
C THR A 199 20.66 -3.06 -11.27
N ASP A 200 19.91 -4.13 -11.41
CA ASP A 200 20.40 -5.48 -11.70
C ASP A 200 19.34 -6.23 -12.52
N PRO A 201 19.70 -6.86 -13.65
CA PRO A 201 18.74 -7.53 -14.52
C PRO A 201 18.01 -8.71 -13.87
N THR A 202 18.64 -9.36 -12.88
CA THR A 202 18.11 -10.55 -12.20
C THR A 202 17.22 -10.23 -11.00
N MET A 203 17.21 -8.97 -10.53
CA MET A 203 16.29 -8.56 -9.47
C MET A 203 14.85 -8.83 -9.84
N THR A 204 14.08 -9.41 -8.92
CA THR A 204 12.65 -9.62 -9.12
C THR A 204 11.81 -8.62 -8.33
N ARG A 205 10.67 -8.25 -8.90
CA ARG A 205 9.68 -7.39 -8.25
C ARG A 205 8.28 -7.95 -8.49
N PHE A 206 7.44 -7.87 -7.48
CA PHE A 206 6.02 -8.14 -7.67
C PHE A 206 5.41 -7.14 -8.65
N ILE A 207 4.45 -7.60 -9.43
CA ILE A 207 3.77 -6.80 -10.46
C ILE A 207 2.29 -6.78 -10.15
N MET A 208 1.78 -5.61 -9.77
CA MET A 208 0.35 -5.42 -9.53
C MET A 208 -0.14 -4.06 -10.00
N SER A 209 -1.41 -4.00 -10.36
CA SER A 209 -2.10 -2.76 -10.67
C SER A 209 -2.56 -2.05 -9.39
N LEU A 210 -2.92 -0.79 -9.54
CA LEU A 210 -3.53 -0.02 -8.45
C LEU A 210 -4.92 -0.55 -8.09
N ASP A 211 -5.67 -1.06 -9.08
CA ASP A 211 -7.00 -1.64 -8.87
C ASP A 211 -6.92 -2.95 -8.07
N GLU A 212 -5.93 -3.81 -8.35
CA GLU A 212 -5.65 -5.02 -7.56
C GLU A 212 -5.33 -4.64 -6.09
N ALA A 213 -4.51 -3.59 -5.90
CA ALA A 213 -4.18 -3.11 -4.56
C ALA A 213 -5.40 -2.53 -3.80
N VAL A 214 -6.31 -1.83 -4.50
CA VAL A 214 -7.57 -1.34 -3.92
C VAL A 214 -8.52 -2.49 -3.60
N ALA A 215 -8.54 -3.56 -4.41
CA ALA A 215 -9.32 -4.76 -4.11
C ALA A 215 -8.92 -5.40 -2.76
N LEU A 216 -7.62 -5.41 -2.43
CA LEU A 216 -7.15 -5.86 -1.11
C LEU A 216 -7.70 -4.98 0.02
N VAL A 217 -7.81 -3.65 -0.18
CA VAL A 217 -8.38 -2.75 0.84
C VAL A 217 -9.86 -3.05 1.08
N LEU A 218 -10.63 -3.27 0.02
CA LEU A 218 -12.04 -3.67 0.14
C LEU A 218 -12.19 -5.01 0.86
N PHE A 219 -11.39 -6.01 0.44
CA PHE A 219 -11.34 -7.31 1.10
C PHE A 219 -11.01 -7.18 2.60
N ALA A 220 -10.10 -6.28 2.96
CA ALA A 220 -9.72 -6.03 4.35
C ALA A 220 -10.89 -5.43 5.17
N PHE A 221 -11.66 -4.51 4.61
CA PHE A 221 -12.86 -3.98 5.27
C PHE A 221 -13.91 -5.06 5.50
N GLU A 222 -14.11 -5.94 4.53
CA GLU A 222 -15.15 -6.98 4.55
C GLU A 222 -14.77 -8.18 5.41
N HIS A 223 -13.53 -8.67 5.29
CA HIS A 223 -13.10 -9.98 5.81
C HIS A 223 -11.98 -9.93 6.85
N GLY A 224 -11.29 -8.78 7.00
CA GLY A 224 -10.21 -8.67 7.99
C GLY A 224 -10.74 -8.72 9.43
N GLU A 225 -9.99 -9.34 10.32
CA GLU A 225 -10.19 -9.30 11.77
C GLU A 225 -9.16 -8.36 12.43
N SER A 226 -9.45 -7.98 13.67
CA SER A 226 -8.59 -7.04 14.40
C SER A 226 -7.20 -7.63 14.66
N GLY A 227 -6.16 -6.90 14.25
CA GLY A 227 -4.76 -7.32 14.32
C GLY A 227 -4.24 -8.08 13.10
N ASP A 228 -5.08 -8.39 12.11
CA ASP A 228 -4.66 -9.10 10.91
C ASP A 228 -3.73 -8.28 10.02
N ILE A 229 -2.81 -8.97 9.35
CA ILE A 229 -2.11 -8.49 8.17
C ILE A 229 -2.66 -9.23 6.95
N LEU A 230 -3.28 -8.51 6.04
CA LEU A 230 -3.83 -9.06 4.81
C LEU A 230 -2.85 -8.79 3.67
N VAL A 231 -2.51 -9.83 2.91
CA VAL A 231 -1.42 -9.81 1.95
C VAL A 231 -1.94 -10.16 0.56
N GLN A 232 -1.61 -9.31 -0.43
CA GLN A 232 -1.94 -9.57 -1.83
C GLN A 232 -1.05 -10.66 -2.40
N LYS A 233 -1.65 -11.68 -3.00
CA LYS A 233 -0.94 -12.58 -3.90
C LYS A 233 -0.73 -11.87 -5.24
N ALA A 234 0.51 -11.83 -5.71
CA ALA A 234 0.84 -11.18 -6.97
C ALA A 234 1.90 -11.99 -7.72
N PRO A 235 1.85 -12.02 -9.05
CA PRO A 235 2.97 -12.49 -9.85
C PRO A 235 4.13 -11.52 -9.79
N ALA A 236 5.29 -11.94 -10.26
CA ALA A 236 6.49 -11.11 -10.33
C ALA A 236 7.12 -11.17 -11.71
N CYS A 237 8.10 -10.32 -11.96
CA CYS A 237 9.02 -10.46 -13.08
C CYS A 237 10.40 -9.94 -12.70
N THR A 238 11.41 -10.23 -13.52
CA THR A 238 12.73 -9.63 -13.40
C THR A 238 12.71 -8.18 -13.88
N LEU A 239 13.64 -7.35 -13.40
CA LEU A 239 13.79 -5.98 -13.93
C LEU A 239 14.14 -5.98 -15.42
N GLN A 240 14.90 -6.97 -15.90
CA GLN A 240 15.18 -7.14 -17.32
C GLN A 240 13.89 -7.33 -18.11
N THR A 241 13.05 -8.30 -17.72
CA THR A 241 11.77 -8.58 -18.37
C THR A 241 10.85 -7.35 -18.39
N GLN A 242 10.81 -6.61 -17.28
CA GLN A 242 9.99 -5.41 -17.15
C GLN A 242 10.50 -4.27 -18.06
N ALA A 243 11.83 -4.07 -18.13
CA ALA A 243 12.45 -3.06 -18.99
C ALA A 243 12.24 -3.39 -20.47
N GLU A 244 12.39 -4.66 -20.86
CA GLU A 244 12.13 -5.11 -22.25
C GLU A 244 10.67 -4.89 -22.66
N ALA A 245 9.72 -5.19 -21.78
CA ALA A 245 8.31 -4.93 -22.03
C ALA A 245 8.02 -3.45 -22.26
N VAL A 246 8.63 -2.55 -21.47
CA VAL A 246 8.50 -1.10 -21.65
C VAL A 246 9.17 -0.65 -22.96
N CYS A 247 10.37 -1.16 -23.29
CA CYS A 247 11.02 -0.88 -24.58
C CYS A 247 10.12 -1.25 -25.76
N GLU A 248 9.52 -2.43 -25.75
CA GLU A 248 8.63 -2.88 -26.85
C GLU A 248 7.38 -2.01 -26.99
N LEU A 249 6.81 -1.56 -25.89
CA LEU A 249 5.60 -0.73 -25.93
C LEU A 249 5.88 0.72 -26.39
N PHE A 250 7.06 1.26 -26.06
CA PHE A 250 7.37 2.66 -26.28
C PHE A 250 8.47 2.90 -27.33
N GLY A 251 8.88 1.87 -28.08
CA GLY A 251 9.85 1.99 -29.18
C GLY A 251 11.30 2.17 -28.70
N GLY A 252 11.61 1.76 -27.47
CA GLY A 252 12.97 1.77 -26.94
C GLY A 252 13.85 0.65 -27.52
N ASP A 253 15.17 0.86 -27.56
CA ASP A 253 16.12 -0.18 -27.98
C ASP A 253 16.53 -1.05 -26.77
N LYS A 254 16.12 -2.31 -26.77
CA LYS A 254 16.48 -3.29 -25.72
C LYS A 254 17.99 -3.49 -25.54
N ARG A 255 18.78 -3.29 -26.63
CA ARG A 255 20.24 -3.38 -26.58
C ARG A 255 20.88 -2.23 -25.82
N ASN A 256 20.14 -1.15 -25.61
CA ASN A 256 20.57 0.06 -24.91
C ASN A 256 20.12 0.12 -23.45
N ILE A 257 19.73 -1.02 -22.85
CA ILE A 257 19.43 -1.10 -21.43
C ILE A 257 20.74 -1.07 -20.64
N LYS A 258 20.93 -0.04 -19.81
CA LYS A 258 22.14 0.17 -19.03
C LYS A 258 21.99 -0.34 -17.59
N VAL A 259 22.87 -1.25 -17.19
CA VAL A 259 22.97 -1.70 -15.79
C VAL A 259 23.79 -0.68 -14.99
N ILE A 260 23.19 -0.13 -13.92
CA ILE A 260 23.81 0.91 -13.08
C ILE A 260 24.30 0.39 -11.71
N GLY A 261 24.03 -0.88 -11.39
CA GLY A 261 24.37 -1.50 -10.11
C GLY A 261 23.31 -1.30 -9.02
N ILE A 262 23.40 -2.13 -7.98
CA ILE A 262 22.46 -2.17 -6.85
C ILE A 262 22.63 -0.91 -6.00
N ARG A 263 21.54 -0.26 -5.63
CA ARG A 263 21.56 0.92 -4.75
C ARG A 263 21.55 0.48 -3.28
N HIS A 264 22.04 1.36 -2.42
CA HIS A 264 21.95 1.14 -0.98
C HIS A 264 20.49 0.93 -0.53
N GLY A 265 20.27 -0.11 0.27
CA GLY A 265 18.93 -0.43 0.80
C GLY A 265 17.97 -1.10 -0.19
N GLU A 266 18.45 -1.53 -1.36
CA GLU A 266 17.67 -2.35 -2.30
C GLU A 266 17.89 -3.85 -2.05
N LYS A 267 16.81 -4.63 -2.20
CA LYS A 267 16.83 -6.10 -2.12
C LYS A 267 16.91 -6.72 -3.51
N MET A 268 17.53 -7.89 -3.62
CA MET A 268 17.49 -8.69 -4.86
C MET A 268 16.06 -9.15 -5.19
N TYR A 269 15.27 -9.48 -4.18
CA TYR A 269 13.85 -9.84 -4.30
C TYR A 269 13.06 -9.26 -3.12
N GLU A 270 11.77 -9.08 -3.29
CA GLU A 270 10.87 -8.57 -2.26
C GLU A 270 10.10 -9.71 -1.60
N THR A 271 9.85 -9.60 -0.30
CA THR A 271 9.12 -10.61 0.49
C THR A 271 7.78 -10.03 0.95
N LEU A 272 6.70 -10.75 0.73
CA LEU A 272 5.36 -10.41 1.19
C LEU A 272 4.96 -11.13 2.47
N LEU A 273 5.40 -12.40 2.65
CA LEU A 273 5.26 -13.14 3.90
C LEU A 273 6.63 -13.68 4.33
N THR A 274 7.00 -13.43 5.57
CA THR A 274 8.19 -14.04 6.16
C THR A 274 7.95 -15.53 6.45
N ASN A 275 9.03 -16.28 6.67
CA ASN A 275 8.94 -17.69 7.02
C ASN A 275 8.10 -17.91 8.31
N GLU A 276 8.26 -17.01 9.29
CA GLU A 276 7.54 -17.07 10.56
C GLU A 276 6.04 -16.79 10.37
N GLU A 277 5.69 -15.81 9.52
CA GLU A 277 4.30 -15.48 9.21
C GLU A 277 3.62 -16.59 8.42
N CYS A 278 4.34 -17.25 7.53
CA CYS A 278 3.82 -18.39 6.75
C CYS A 278 3.36 -19.54 7.64
N ALA A 279 3.95 -19.72 8.82
CA ALA A 279 3.55 -20.79 9.74
C ALA A 279 2.08 -20.68 10.15
N GLY A 280 1.55 -19.46 10.31
CA GLY A 280 0.17 -19.19 10.71
C GLY A 280 -0.69 -18.57 9.60
N ALA A 281 -0.15 -18.37 8.40
CA ALA A 281 -0.88 -17.74 7.30
C ALA A 281 -2.03 -18.61 6.79
N MET A 282 -3.17 -18.00 6.52
CA MET A 282 -4.36 -18.64 5.95
C MET A 282 -4.49 -18.24 4.48
N ASP A 283 -4.72 -19.23 3.62
CA ASP A 283 -4.99 -18.99 2.22
C ASP A 283 -6.47 -18.59 2.03
N MET A 284 -6.70 -17.38 1.50
CA MET A 284 -8.01 -16.80 1.23
C MET A 284 -8.28 -16.64 -0.28
N GLY A 285 -7.70 -17.51 -1.11
CA GLY A 285 -7.79 -17.41 -2.57
C GLY A 285 -6.78 -16.41 -3.14
N ASN A 286 -7.22 -15.22 -3.52
CA ASN A 286 -6.32 -14.18 -4.07
C ASN A 286 -5.47 -13.47 -3.01
N PHE A 287 -5.70 -13.76 -1.73
CA PHE A 287 -5.06 -13.11 -0.61
C PHE A 287 -4.55 -14.13 0.41
N TYR A 288 -3.57 -13.72 1.21
CA TYR A 288 -3.24 -14.39 2.46
C TYR A 288 -3.73 -13.53 3.63
N ARG A 289 -4.17 -14.18 4.68
CA ARG A 289 -4.44 -13.59 5.98
C ARG A 289 -3.41 -14.09 6.98
N VAL A 290 -2.69 -13.18 7.62
CA VAL A 290 -1.79 -13.46 8.73
C VAL A 290 -2.49 -13.00 10.00
N PRO A 291 -3.07 -13.91 10.79
CA PRO A 291 -3.73 -13.55 12.05
C PRO A 291 -2.71 -13.08 13.08
N CYS A 292 -3.08 -12.09 13.88
CA CYS A 292 -2.23 -11.69 15.00
C CYS A 292 -2.23 -12.74 16.11
N ASP A 293 -1.15 -12.80 16.87
CA ASP A 293 -1.13 -13.56 18.12
C ASP A 293 -2.08 -12.89 19.15
N LYS A 294 -3.20 -13.55 19.41
CA LYS A 294 -4.25 -13.08 20.35
C LYS A 294 -3.93 -13.37 21.82
N ARG A 295 -2.81 -14.03 22.09
CA ARG A 295 -2.41 -14.36 23.47
C ARG A 295 -2.02 -13.09 24.24
N GLY A 296 -2.42 -12.97 25.50
CA GLY A 296 -2.07 -11.84 26.40
C GLY A 296 -0.61 -11.92 26.92
N LEU A 297 -0.14 -10.96 27.74
CA LEU A 297 1.22 -10.90 28.30
C LEU A 297 1.54 -11.95 29.39
N ASN A 298 0.63 -12.89 29.71
CA ASN A 298 0.90 -13.95 30.65
C ASN A 298 1.90 -14.96 30.08
N TYR A 299 3.09 -15.00 30.64
CA TYR A 299 4.25 -15.77 30.17
C TYR A 299 4.07 -17.30 30.14
N ASP A 300 3.01 -17.84 30.71
CA ASP A 300 2.67 -19.26 30.66
C ASP A 300 2.73 -19.89 29.25
N LYS A 301 2.54 -19.09 28.22
CA LYS A 301 2.55 -19.49 26.82
C LYS A 301 3.91 -19.79 26.25
N TYR A 302 4.95 -19.18 26.80
CA TYR A 302 6.32 -19.46 26.36
C TYR A 302 6.85 -20.76 26.96
N PHE A 303 6.16 -21.29 27.97
CA PHE A 303 6.59 -22.48 28.69
C PHE A 303 5.69 -23.71 28.50
N LYS A 304 4.47 -23.56 27.99
CA LYS A 304 3.53 -24.70 27.97
C LYS A 304 3.35 -25.38 26.64
N GLN A 305 3.26 -24.71 25.52
CA GLN A 305 3.25 -25.34 24.18
C GLN A 305 3.25 -24.29 23.08
N GLY A 306 4.15 -24.43 22.09
CA GLY A 306 4.02 -23.76 20.79
C GLY A 306 2.93 -24.44 19.95
N ASP A 307 2.47 -23.74 18.91
CA ASP A 307 1.59 -24.33 17.92
C ASP A 307 2.38 -25.39 17.13
N THR A 308 1.90 -26.64 17.15
CA THR A 308 2.52 -27.74 16.41
C THR A 308 2.03 -27.84 14.97
N THR A 309 0.96 -27.10 14.62
CA THR A 309 0.44 -27.01 13.26
C THR A 309 1.19 -25.93 12.50
N ARG A 310 2.12 -26.33 11.62
CA ARG A 310 2.85 -25.43 10.77
C ARG A 310 2.40 -25.59 9.32
N ASN A 311 2.05 -24.49 8.66
CA ASN A 311 1.83 -24.49 7.22
C ASN A 311 3.12 -24.90 6.50
N THR A 312 3.02 -25.60 5.39
CA THR A 312 4.16 -26.03 4.56
C THR A 312 4.77 -24.88 3.75
N LEU A 313 4.09 -23.74 3.64
CA LEU A 313 4.61 -22.53 3.00
C LEU A 313 5.83 -22.02 3.79
N THR A 314 6.97 -21.88 3.12
CA THR A 314 8.21 -21.47 3.79
C THR A 314 8.44 -19.97 3.77
N GLU A 315 8.10 -19.30 2.68
CA GLU A 315 8.20 -17.85 2.47
C GLU A 315 7.40 -17.50 1.22
N PHE A 316 6.84 -16.30 1.14
CA PHE A 316 6.22 -15.81 -0.10
C PHE A 316 6.96 -14.57 -0.57
N ASN A 317 7.74 -14.71 -1.64
CA ASN A 317 8.58 -13.65 -2.19
C ASN A 317 8.51 -13.60 -3.71
N SER A 318 9.10 -12.56 -4.31
CA SER A 318 9.04 -12.33 -5.76
C SER A 318 9.88 -13.31 -6.61
N ASN A 319 10.67 -14.20 -5.98
CA ASN A 319 11.38 -15.27 -6.69
C ASN A 319 10.60 -16.59 -6.72
N ASN A 320 9.67 -16.82 -5.79
CA ASN A 320 8.94 -18.08 -5.66
C ASN A 320 7.44 -17.96 -5.97
N THR A 321 7.04 -16.89 -6.63
CA THR A 321 5.70 -16.74 -7.21
C THR A 321 5.73 -16.97 -8.72
N GLU A 322 4.58 -16.87 -9.39
CA GLU A 322 4.51 -16.90 -10.85
C GLU A 322 5.38 -15.80 -11.46
N LEU A 323 6.35 -16.17 -12.29
CA LEU A 323 7.21 -15.23 -13.00
C LEU A 323 6.66 -14.97 -14.40
N LEU A 324 6.27 -13.71 -14.64
CA LEU A 324 5.72 -13.27 -15.92
C LEU A 324 6.83 -13.11 -16.97
N ASN A 325 6.55 -13.51 -18.21
CA ASN A 325 7.37 -13.20 -19.38
C ASN A 325 7.06 -11.80 -19.94
N VAL A 326 7.82 -11.38 -20.97
CA VAL A 326 7.67 -10.05 -21.58
C VAL A 326 6.26 -9.80 -22.08
N GLU A 327 5.63 -10.75 -22.77
CA GLU A 327 4.27 -10.60 -23.32
C GLU A 327 3.21 -10.47 -22.21
N GLN A 328 3.34 -11.23 -21.15
CA GLN A 328 2.45 -11.13 -20.00
C GLN A 328 2.61 -9.79 -19.26
N VAL A 329 3.84 -9.29 -19.12
CA VAL A 329 4.11 -7.96 -18.54
C VAL A 329 3.53 -6.86 -19.42
N LYS A 330 3.69 -6.94 -20.76
CA LYS A 330 3.07 -6.00 -21.71
C LYS A 330 1.55 -6.00 -21.57
N ALA A 331 0.92 -7.17 -21.50
CA ALA A 331 -0.52 -7.29 -21.33
C ALA A 331 -0.99 -6.60 -20.03
N LYS A 332 -0.28 -6.82 -18.90
CA LYS A 332 -0.58 -6.11 -17.65
C LYS A 332 -0.36 -4.60 -17.78
N LEU A 333 0.70 -4.14 -18.41
CA LEU A 333 0.96 -2.71 -18.63
C LEU A 333 -0.16 -2.07 -19.48
N LEU A 334 -0.57 -2.69 -20.56
CA LEU A 334 -1.65 -2.20 -21.45
C LEU A 334 -3.01 -2.14 -20.74
N SER A 335 -3.25 -2.91 -19.68
CA SER A 335 -4.46 -2.79 -18.88
C SER A 335 -4.55 -1.47 -18.10
N LEU A 336 -3.41 -0.78 -17.88
CA LEU A 336 -3.34 0.46 -17.12
C LEU A 336 -3.71 1.67 -17.98
N GLN A 337 -4.61 2.52 -17.49
CA GLN A 337 -5.00 3.76 -18.18
C GLN A 337 -3.79 4.67 -18.43
N TYR A 338 -2.89 4.82 -17.44
CA TYR A 338 -1.67 5.60 -17.56
C TYR A 338 -0.83 5.20 -18.79
N ILE A 339 -0.65 3.91 -19.03
CA ILE A 339 0.13 3.40 -20.18
C ILE A 339 -0.57 3.74 -21.50
N ARG A 340 -1.90 3.53 -21.58
CA ARG A 340 -2.68 3.89 -22.77
C ARG A 340 -2.61 5.38 -23.08
N ASP A 341 -2.71 6.22 -22.06
CA ASP A 341 -2.60 7.67 -22.18
C ASP A 341 -1.21 8.10 -22.68
N GLU A 342 -0.15 7.47 -22.14
CA GLU A 342 1.23 7.78 -22.55
C GLU A 342 1.55 7.31 -23.98
N MET A 343 0.96 6.19 -24.43
CA MET A 343 1.06 5.72 -25.83
C MET A 343 0.27 6.62 -26.80
N GLY A 344 -0.88 7.15 -26.37
CA GLY A 344 -1.67 8.09 -27.18
C GLY A 344 -1.04 9.47 -27.37
N LYS A 345 0.06 9.77 -26.66
CA LYS A 345 0.84 11.01 -26.77
C LYS A 345 2.08 10.85 -27.67
N GLN A 346 2.31 9.67 -28.23
CA GLN A 346 3.33 9.41 -29.24
C GLN A 346 2.78 9.76 -30.61
#